data_20a959e4b497b264a6c81e96ebf34946
#
_entry.id   20a959e4b497b264a6c81e96ebf34946
#
_cell.length_a   1.000
_cell.length_b   1.000
_cell.length_c   1.000
_cell.angle_alpha   90.00
_cell.angle_beta   90.00
_cell.angle_gamma   90.00
#
_symmetry.space_group_name_H-M   'P 1'
#
loop_
_entity.id
_entity.type
_entity.pdbx_description
1 polymer ?
#
loop_
_entity_poly.entity_id
_entity_poly.type
_entity_poly.pdbx_seq_one_letter_code
_entity_poly.pdbx_strand_id
1 'polypeptide(L)'
;MPCQDVVYSETALDYIIGNYGGENYIQEFYNPDCYIRLDSLQAVIYQELPSVGSEMIEKYGYSAIPNVYGLMNEEALEASGVLRIRRQPYVDLYGSGILVGLVDTGIDYTHEAFRNADNTSRIVGIWDQTVQEGEGVGRFQYGQGYSREQLNQALQSEDPYSVVPERDESGHGTFLAGVAAGNENRSAEFSGVAPLSELVVVKCKQAKQAYRDYYGIPDDVPAYQENDIMAGIMYLLEVAKVANRSIVICVGMGTSMGNHSGASNLSVLMDRYMTYQGISIFTSAGNEGNARHHHQIRQKDETININVERSMKGFMAQLWWATPGRLTLDLISPGGEELSNIRAVSGVRQQHHFTQENTDIEIYFGVSQGQTREQVVVFRFILPKSGIWKVRTHFESGNPGFHMWLPIQQFLEHEVVFLEPSPDYTICNPGTGANTMAIAAYDSSNGALYLQSGRGFTTKGDVKPDVAAPGVELTGPYPRGRYGSMTGTSVAAALATGIGALFMENAGGDGITGIAMREMFIQGAVPRGVPSPNTEWGFGIVDAYASITNY
;
A
#
# COMPACT_ATOMS: atom_id res chain seq x y z
N MET A 1 28.94 -2.04 11.14
CA MET A 1 27.91 -2.57 12.07
C MET A 1 27.29 -3.82 11.46
N PRO A 2 26.72 -4.75 12.24
CA PRO A 2 25.87 -5.79 11.68
C PRO A 2 24.69 -5.15 10.94
N CYS A 3 24.23 -5.74 9.84
CA CYS A 3 23.09 -5.21 9.06
C CYS A 3 21.84 -5.00 9.90
N GLN A 4 21.60 -5.88 10.85
CA GLN A 4 20.48 -5.80 11.78
C GLN A 4 20.44 -4.47 12.55
N ASP A 5 21.57 -4.01 13.08
CA ASP A 5 21.63 -2.76 13.84
C ASP A 5 21.30 -1.54 12.96
N VAL A 6 21.74 -1.56 11.70
CA VAL A 6 21.52 -0.46 10.74
C VAL A 6 20.07 -0.37 10.29
N VAL A 7 19.39 -1.51 10.11
CA VAL A 7 17.97 -1.57 9.71
C VAL A 7 17.05 -0.89 10.71
N TYR A 8 17.37 -0.96 12.01
CA TYR A 8 16.59 -0.31 13.07
C TYR A 8 17.13 1.05 13.51
N SER A 9 18.29 1.46 12.96
CA SER A 9 18.91 2.74 13.34
C SER A 9 18.07 3.91 12.87
N GLU A 10 17.73 4.82 13.77
CA GLU A 10 17.03 6.07 13.42
C GLU A 10 17.95 7.09 12.73
N THR A 11 19.26 6.86 12.74
CA THR A 11 20.26 7.70 12.05
C THR A 11 20.67 7.15 10.69
N ALA A 12 20.28 5.91 10.37
CA ALA A 12 20.50 5.32 9.06
C ALA A 12 19.25 5.44 8.19
N LEU A 13 19.44 5.83 6.94
CA LEU A 13 18.39 5.95 5.95
C LEU A 13 18.38 4.73 5.04
N ASP A 14 17.20 4.35 4.61
CA ASP A 14 16.93 3.26 3.70
C ASP A 14 16.69 3.83 2.30
N TYR A 15 17.37 3.30 1.29
CA TYR A 15 17.15 3.71 -0.11
C TYR A 15 16.86 2.49 -0.97
N ILE A 16 15.82 2.56 -1.79
CA ILE A 16 15.51 1.54 -2.78
C ILE A 16 16.27 1.87 -4.07
N ILE A 17 17.13 0.97 -4.52
CA ILE A 17 17.99 1.17 -5.68
C ILE A 17 17.81 0.07 -6.73
N GLY A 18 18.13 0.41 -7.99
CA GLY A 18 18.25 -0.58 -9.06
C GLY A 18 19.52 -1.44 -8.91
N ASN A 19 19.37 -2.74 -9.05
CA ASN A 19 20.48 -3.69 -8.95
C ASN A 19 20.90 -4.22 -10.35
N TYR A 20 21.37 -3.34 -11.22
CA TYR A 20 21.67 -3.67 -12.62
C TYR A 20 23.00 -4.42 -12.84
N GLY A 21 23.90 -4.42 -11.86
CA GLY A 21 25.26 -4.98 -11.96
C GLY A 21 25.60 -6.08 -10.95
N GLY A 22 24.62 -6.52 -10.14
CA GLY A 22 24.84 -7.50 -9.08
C GLY A 22 25.56 -6.97 -7.84
N GLU A 23 26.11 -7.86 -7.02
CA GLU A 23 26.69 -7.50 -5.71
C GLU A 23 27.87 -6.52 -5.81
N ASN A 24 28.76 -6.74 -6.76
CA ASN A 24 29.90 -5.85 -6.97
C ASN A 24 29.46 -4.42 -7.31
N TYR A 25 28.41 -4.28 -8.11
CA TYR A 25 27.87 -2.97 -8.49
C TYR A 25 27.35 -2.18 -7.27
N ILE A 26 26.59 -2.83 -6.39
CA ILE A 26 26.07 -2.19 -5.18
C ILE A 26 27.22 -1.67 -4.31
N GLN A 27 28.22 -2.51 -4.07
CA GLN A 27 29.36 -2.15 -3.24
C GLN A 27 30.24 -1.05 -3.87
N GLU A 28 30.49 -1.13 -5.17
CA GLU A 28 31.36 -0.18 -5.88
C GLU A 28 30.73 1.20 -6.06
N PHE A 29 29.43 1.25 -6.37
CA PHE A 29 28.74 2.51 -6.68
C PHE A 29 28.14 3.22 -5.47
N TYR A 30 27.60 2.44 -4.52
CA TYR A 30 26.87 3.00 -3.39
C TYR A 30 27.67 2.94 -2.09
N ASN A 31 28.59 1.98 -1.95
CA ASN A 31 29.39 1.73 -0.75
C ASN A 31 28.56 1.83 0.55
N PRO A 32 27.44 1.09 0.66
CA PRO A 32 26.53 1.20 1.78
C PRO A 32 27.11 0.53 3.03
N ASP A 33 26.66 0.95 4.20
CA ASP A 33 26.97 0.28 5.49
C ASP A 33 26.39 -1.15 5.53
N CYS A 34 25.25 -1.33 4.87
CA CYS A 34 24.56 -2.61 4.70
C CYS A 34 23.66 -2.55 3.47
N TYR A 35 23.35 -3.71 2.86
CA TYR A 35 22.33 -3.80 1.83
C TYR A 35 21.59 -5.14 1.87
N ILE A 36 20.35 -5.13 1.39
CA ILE A 36 19.51 -6.32 1.22
C ILE A 36 19.02 -6.36 -0.22
N ARG A 37 19.30 -7.43 -0.94
CA ARG A 37 18.75 -7.66 -2.27
C ARG A 37 17.32 -8.14 -2.15
N LEU A 38 16.39 -7.41 -2.74
CA LEU A 38 15.00 -7.84 -2.84
C LEU A 38 14.85 -8.88 -3.95
N ASP A 39 15.39 -8.59 -5.13
CA ASP A 39 15.41 -9.50 -6.27
C ASP A 39 16.59 -9.22 -7.22
N SER A 40 16.49 -9.66 -8.47
CA SER A 40 17.54 -9.45 -9.48
C SER A 40 17.66 -8.00 -9.97
N LEU A 41 16.64 -7.17 -9.75
CA LEU A 41 16.56 -5.79 -10.26
C LEU A 41 16.51 -4.73 -9.17
N GLN A 42 16.16 -5.08 -7.93
CA GLN A 42 16.00 -4.14 -6.83
C GLN A 42 16.74 -4.59 -5.57
N ALA A 43 17.30 -3.61 -4.88
CA ALA A 43 17.94 -3.80 -3.57
C ALA A 43 17.60 -2.61 -2.67
N VAL A 44 17.66 -2.83 -1.36
CA VAL A 44 17.63 -1.76 -0.36
C VAL A 44 19.05 -1.57 0.15
N ILE A 45 19.54 -0.36 0.15
CA ILE A 45 20.80 0.01 0.80
C ILE A 45 20.47 0.82 2.07
N TYR A 46 21.24 0.57 3.11
CA TYR A 46 21.14 1.26 4.39
C TYR A 46 22.42 2.05 4.61
N GLN A 47 22.29 3.30 4.98
CA GLN A 47 23.43 4.18 5.08
C GLN A 47 23.26 5.23 6.18
N GLU A 48 24.21 5.31 7.10
CA GLU A 48 24.23 6.36 8.09
C GLU A 48 24.47 7.73 7.42
N LEU A 49 23.71 8.72 7.84
CA LEU A 49 23.88 10.11 7.41
C LEU A 49 24.15 11.01 8.62
N PRO A 50 25.01 12.03 8.43
CA PRO A 50 25.36 12.97 9.51
C PRO A 50 24.19 13.85 9.95
N SER A 51 23.16 14.02 9.10
CA SER A 51 21.95 14.77 9.41
C SER A 51 20.76 14.19 8.67
N VAL A 52 19.61 14.12 9.36
CA VAL A 52 18.32 13.67 8.81
C VAL A 52 17.52 14.89 8.37
N GLY A 53 17.08 14.91 7.14
CA GLY A 53 16.29 16.02 6.61
C GLY A 53 16.26 16.02 5.08
N SER A 54 16.21 17.21 4.53
CA SER A 54 16.13 17.42 3.08
C SER A 54 17.32 16.88 2.27
N GLU A 55 18.47 16.64 2.92
CA GLU A 55 19.63 15.99 2.29
C GLU A 55 19.34 14.54 1.84
N MET A 56 18.31 13.91 2.42
CA MET A 56 17.87 12.56 2.02
C MET A 56 17.60 12.45 0.53
N ILE A 57 16.89 13.44 -0.03
CA ILE A 57 16.46 13.42 -1.43
C ILE A 57 17.58 13.79 -2.40
N GLU A 58 18.58 14.56 -1.95
CA GLU A 58 19.69 15.03 -2.79
C GLU A 58 20.65 13.90 -3.18
N LYS A 59 20.82 12.90 -2.31
CA LYS A 59 21.85 11.86 -2.48
C LYS A 59 21.57 10.89 -3.63
N TYR A 60 20.36 10.37 -3.73
CA TYR A 60 19.98 9.37 -4.74
C TYR A 60 18.70 9.74 -5.49
N GLY A 61 18.14 10.91 -5.24
CA GLY A 61 16.94 11.42 -5.87
C GLY A 61 15.64 10.86 -5.24
N TYR A 62 14.53 11.46 -5.65
CA TYR A 62 13.22 11.16 -5.06
C TYR A 62 12.82 9.68 -5.13
N SER A 63 13.06 9.02 -6.27
CA SER A 63 12.64 7.63 -6.49
C SER A 63 13.36 6.59 -5.63
N ALA A 64 14.48 6.96 -5.02
CA ALA A 64 15.19 6.08 -4.10
C ALA A 64 14.65 6.15 -2.66
N ILE A 65 13.88 7.18 -2.32
CA ILE A 65 13.29 7.34 -0.98
C ILE A 65 12.05 6.46 -0.88
N PRO A 66 11.97 5.55 0.12
CA PRO A 66 10.78 4.76 0.38
C PRO A 66 9.57 5.65 0.67
N ASN A 67 8.45 5.41 0.01
CA ASN A 67 7.17 5.99 0.42
C ASN A 67 6.73 5.41 1.76
N VAL A 68 5.80 6.08 2.45
CA VAL A 68 5.21 5.63 3.71
C VAL A 68 3.73 5.36 3.50
N TYR A 69 3.25 4.22 4.03
CA TYR A 69 1.92 3.67 3.80
C TYR A 69 1.13 3.62 5.11
N GLY A 70 -0.19 3.85 5.03
CA GLY A 70 -1.14 3.76 6.13
C GLY A 70 -2.15 2.64 5.96
N LEU A 71 -2.91 2.36 7.02
CA LEU A 71 -3.95 1.33 7.04
C LEU A 71 -5.23 1.82 6.35
N MET A 72 -6.00 0.90 5.74
CA MET A 72 -7.25 1.16 5.02
C MET A 72 -8.35 0.21 5.53
N ASN A 73 -9.51 0.71 5.98
CA ASN A 73 -10.59 -0.05 6.67
C ASN A 73 -11.96 -0.04 5.94
N GLU A 74 -12.85 -0.87 6.08
CA GLU A 74 -13.71 -1.96 6.63
C GLU A 74 -15.02 -2.35 5.84
N GLU A 75 -15.43 -3.63 5.74
CA GLU A 75 -16.61 -4.55 5.77
C GLU A 75 -17.49 -4.96 4.52
N ALA A 76 -17.84 -6.25 4.21
CA ALA A 76 -19.04 -7.06 3.76
C ALA A 76 -18.83 -8.29 2.84
N LEU A 77 -19.35 -9.51 3.18
CA LEU A 77 -19.09 -10.82 2.50
C LEU A 77 -20.18 -11.38 1.56
N GLU A 78 -21.48 -11.08 1.75
CA GLU A 78 -22.55 -11.83 1.06
C GLU A 78 -22.70 -11.51 -0.44
N ALA A 79 -22.40 -10.29 -0.83
CA ALA A 79 -22.67 -9.78 -2.18
C ALA A 79 -21.62 -10.19 -3.24
N SER A 80 -20.52 -10.83 -2.84
CA SER A 80 -19.41 -11.19 -3.75
C SER A 80 -19.63 -12.47 -4.57
N GLY A 81 -20.75 -13.16 -4.41
CA GLY A 81 -21.03 -14.41 -5.12
C GLY A 81 -20.34 -15.65 -4.54
N VAL A 82 -19.55 -15.54 -3.48
CA VAL A 82 -18.84 -16.66 -2.82
C VAL A 82 -19.81 -17.74 -2.32
N LEU A 83 -20.93 -17.35 -1.71
CA LEU A 83 -21.92 -18.32 -1.24
C LEU A 83 -22.57 -19.10 -2.38
N ARG A 84 -22.62 -18.55 -3.61
CA ARG A 84 -23.09 -19.28 -4.79
C ARG A 84 -22.12 -20.37 -5.21
N ILE A 85 -20.81 -20.15 -5.10
CA ILE A 85 -19.77 -21.17 -5.34
C ILE A 85 -19.97 -22.33 -4.35
N ARG A 86 -20.05 -22.04 -3.05
CA ARG A 86 -20.17 -23.03 -1.97
C ARG A 86 -21.50 -23.84 -2.02
N ARG A 87 -22.54 -23.32 -2.67
CA ARG A 87 -23.84 -24.00 -2.81
C ARG A 87 -23.94 -24.89 -4.06
N GLN A 88 -22.92 -24.88 -4.92
CA GLN A 88 -22.92 -25.71 -6.14
C GLN A 88 -22.45 -27.12 -5.82
N PRO A 89 -23.24 -28.18 -6.16
CA PRO A 89 -22.89 -29.55 -5.80
C PRO A 89 -21.65 -30.12 -6.51
N TYR A 90 -21.07 -29.37 -7.47
CA TYR A 90 -19.92 -29.79 -8.27
C TYR A 90 -18.70 -28.84 -8.13
N VAL A 91 -18.80 -27.79 -7.34
CA VAL A 91 -17.75 -26.79 -7.14
C VAL A 91 -17.50 -26.68 -5.63
N ASP A 92 -16.55 -27.48 -5.14
CA ASP A 92 -16.21 -27.56 -3.71
C ASP A 92 -14.91 -26.80 -3.44
N LEU A 93 -14.97 -25.47 -3.55
CA LEU A 93 -13.80 -24.58 -3.43
C LEU A 93 -13.82 -23.82 -2.10
N TYR A 94 -12.78 -24.03 -1.31
CA TYR A 94 -12.55 -23.40 0.00
C TYR A 94 -11.12 -22.87 0.18
N GLY A 95 -10.31 -22.83 -0.88
CA GLY A 95 -8.91 -22.40 -0.87
C GLY A 95 -7.92 -23.50 -0.48
N SER A 96 -8.31 -24.77 -0.60
CA SER A 96 -7.46 -25.91 -0.22
C SER A 96 -6.16 -25.95 -1.02
N GLY A 97 -5.03 -26.15 -0.33
CA GLY A 97 -3.72 -26.20 -0.96
C GLY A 97 -3.10 -24.83 -1.29
N ILE A 98 -3.84 -23.74 -1.17
CA ILE A 98 -3.39 -22.39 -1.50
C ILE A 98 -2.90 -21.66 -0.24
N LEU A 99 -1.86 -20.83 -0.40
CA LEU A 99 -1.39 -19.91 0.63
C LEU A 99 -2.05 -18.54 0.47
N VAL A 100 -2.49 -17.97 1.58
CA VAL A 100 -2.89 -16.57 1.68
C VAL A 100 -1.80 -15.81 2.42
N GLY A 101 -1.12 -14.90 1.73
CA GLY A 101 -0.07 -14.06 2.27
C GLY A 101 -0.59 -12.68 2.69
N LEU A 102 -0.16 -12.17 3.85
CA LEU A 102 -0.49 -10.82 4.31
C LEU A 102 0.78 -10.07 4.68
N VAL A 103 0.84 -8.81 4.27
CA VAL A 103 1.84 -7.84 4.72
C VAL A 103 1.08 -6.71 5.39
N ASP A 104 1.04 -6.70 6.76
CA ASP A 104 0.15 -5.84 7.52
C ASP A 104 0.66 -5.61 8.96
N THR A 105 -0.23 -5.37 9.92
CA THR A 105 0.08 -5.10 11.34
C THR A 105 0.41 -6.33 12.18
N GLY A 106 0.36 -7.53 11.60
CA GLY A 106 0.53 -8.82 12.27
C GLY A 106 -0.75 -9.65 12.27
N ILE A 107 -0.84 -10.62 13.18
CA ILE A 107 -2.01 -11.49 13.33
C ILE A 107 -2.12 -12.00 14.77
N ASP A 108 -3.31 -12.01 15.35
CA ASP A 108 -3.55 -12.79 16.56
C ASP A 108 -3.59 -14.28 16.22
N TYR A 109 -2.42 -14.92 16.21
CA TYR A 109 -2.31 -16.35 15.89
C TYR A 109 -3.02 -17.25 16.89
N THR A 110 -3.39 -16.71 18.07
CA THR A 110 -4.15 -17.46 19.09
C THR A 110 -5.65 -17.48 18.81
N HIS A 111 -6.14 -16.69 17.86
CA HIS A 111 -7.55 -16.62 17.52
C HIS A 111 -8.04 -17.93 16.85
N GLU A 112 -9.24 -18.41 17.23
CA GLU A 112 -9.82 -19.66 16.70
C GLU A 112 -9.99 -19.66 15.17
N ALA A 113 -10.18 -18.49 14.56
CA ALA A 113 -10.30 -18.33 13.11
C ALA A 113 -9.08 -18.86 12.34
N PHE A 114 -7.94 -19.04 13.01
CA PHE A 114 -6.67 -19.44 12.38
C PHE A 114 -6.15 -20.78 12.88
N ARG A 115 -7.01 -21.59 13.51
CA ARG A 115 -6.66 -22.93 14.02
C ARG A 115 -7.38 -24.03 13.26
N ASN A 116 -6.73 -25.17 13.16
CA ASN A 116 -7.37 -26.42 12.73
C ASN A 116 -8.28 -26.98 13.82
N ALA A 117 -9.13 -27.96 13.48
CA ALA A 117 -10.01 -28.62 14.43
C ALA A 117 -9.29 -29.34 15.59
N ASP A 118 -8.02 -29.69 15.39
CA ASP A 118 -7.13 -30.27 16.41
C ASP A 118 -6.36 -29.21 17.22
N ASN A 119 -6.72 -27.95 17.11
CA ASN A 119 -6.06 -26.79 17.71
C ASN A 119 -4.63 -26.48 17.19
N THR A 120 -4.17 -27.11 16.13
CA THR A 120 -2.93 -26.71 15.47
C THR A 120 -3.11 -25.44 14.63
N SER A 121 -2.02 -24.73 14.37
CA SER A 121 -2.05 -23.48 13.59
C SER A 121 -2.25 -23.75 12.10
N ARG A 122 -3.11 -22.95 11.45
CA ARG A 122 -3.20 -22.84 10.00
C ARG A 122 -2.19 -21.86 9.43
N ILE A 123 -1.42 -21.18 10.29
CA ILE A 123 -0.37 -20.25 9.88
C ILE A 123 0.91 -21.06 9.67
N VAL A 124 1.48 -20.98 8.45
CA VAL A 124 2.72 -21.66 8.06
C VAL A 124 3.94 -20.97 8.66
N GLY A 125 3.89 -19.65 8.73
CA GLY A 125 4.96 -18.86 9.30
C GLY A 125 4.57 -17.39 9.49
N ILE A 126 5.20 -16.76 10.46
CA ILE A 126 5.10 -15.33 10.72
C ILE A 126 6.51 -14.74 10.66
N TRP A 127 6.65 -13.60 9.99
CA TRP A 127 7.82 -12.74 10.13
C TRP A 127 7.44 -11.46 10.84
N ASP A 128 7.89 -11.33 12.08
CA ASP A 128 7.73 -10.10 12.85
C ASP A 128 8.95 -9.19 12.64
N GLN A 129 8.79 -8.15 11.83
CA GLN A 129 9.83 -7.16 11.56
C GLN A 129 10.06 -6.20 12.73
N THR A 130 9.23 -6.21 13.77
CA THR A 130 9.34 -5.29 14.91
C THR A 130 10.36 -5.76 15.96
N VAL A 131 10.78 -7.01 15.91
CA VAL A 131 11.73 -7.60 16.86
C VAL A 131 13.16 -7.18 16.52
N GLN A 132 13.75 -6.31 17.33
CA GLN A 132 15.06 -5.72 17.05
C GLN A 132 16.23 -6.70 17.29
N GLU A 133 16.13 -7.55 18.31
CA GLU A 133 17.15 -8.55 18.66
C GLU A 133 16.85 -9.95 18.08
N GLY A 134 16.10 -10.01 16.97
CA GLY A 134 15.74 -11.26 16.32
C GLY A 134 16.88 -11.86 15.49
N GLU A 135 16.77 -13.15 15.19
CA GLU A 135 17.78 -13.88 14.36
C GLU A 135 17.64 -13.59 12.86
N GLY A 136 16.63 -12.78 12.49
CA GLY A 136 16.27 -12.59 11.08
C GLY A 136 15.49 -13.77 10.51
N VAL A 137 15.23 -13.73 9.19
CA VAL A 137 14.57 -14.82 8.47
C VAL A 137 15.11 -14.95 7.05
N GLY A 138 15.64 -16.12 6.71
CA GLY A 138 16.24 -16.36 5.40
C GLY A 138 17.35 -15.35 5.07
N ARG A 139 17.20 -14.60 3.99
CA ARG A 139 18.16 -13.54 3.60
C ARG A 139 17.94 -12.22 4.34
N PHE A 140 16.81 -12.06 5.05
CA PHE A 140 16.50 -10.84 5.79
C PHE A 140 17.10 -10.93 7.18
N GLN A 141 18.11 -10.10 7.43
CA GLN A 141 18.93 -10.15 8.66
C GLN A 141 18.33 -9.25 9.76
N TYR A 142 17.02 -9.18 9.85
CA TYR A 142 16.30 -8.42 10.88
C TYR A 142 14.93 -9.04 11.16
N GLY A 143 14.30 -8.63 12.24
CA GLY A 143 13.05 -9.23 12.68
C GLY A 143 13.24 -10.64 13.22
N GLN A 144 12.14 -11.30 13.50
CA GLN A 144 12.11 -12.69 13.97
C GLN A 144 11.11 -13.50 13.18
N GLY A 145 11.57 -14.63 12.66
CA GLY A 145 10.70 -15.62 12.02
C GLY A 145 10.16 -16.63 13.03
N TYR A 146 8.89 -16.97 12.91
CA TYR A 146 8.23 -18.02 13.71
C TYR A 146 7.63 -19.07 12.77
N SER A 147 8.06 -20.33 12.96
CA SER A 147 7.54 -21.46 12.19
C SER A 147 6.22 -21.97 12.75
N ARG A 148 5.51 -22.79 11.96
CA ARG A 148 4.29 -23.48 12.42
C ARG A 148 4.53 -24.34 13.68
N GLU A 149 5.69 -24.97 13.78
CA GLU A 149 6.06 -25.81 14.94
C GLU A 149 6.13 -24.95 16.20
N GLN A 150 6.74 -23.77 16.13
CA GLN A 150 6.81 -22.83 17.25
C GLN A 150 5.43 -22.27 17.60
N LEU A 151 4.60 -21.96 16.60
CA LEU A 151 3.21 -21.54 16.81
C LEU A 151 2.39 -22.65 17.48
N ASN A 152 2.54 -23.91 17.07
CA ASN A 152 1.87 -25.04 17.71
C ASN A 152 2.36 -25.26 19.14
N GLN A 153 3.66 -25.08 19.41
CA GLN A 153 4.19 -25.13 20.77
C GLN A 153 3.61 -24.01 21.64
N ALA A 154 3.51 -22.79 21.08
CA ALA A 154 2.89 -21.66 21.77
C ALA A 154 1.43 -21.95 22.11
N LEU A 155 0.64 -22.46 21.16
CA LEU A 155 -0.77 -22.77 21.35
C LEU A 155 -1.03 -23.89 22.40
N GLN A 156 -0.02 -24.71 22.70
CA GLN A 156 -0.08 -25.76 23.73
C GLN A 156 0.39 -25.26 25.11
N SER A 157 1.02 -24.09 25.19
CA SER A 157 1.52 -23.53 26.45
C SER A 157 0.40 -22.82 27.23
N GLU A 158 0.60 -22.65 28.55
CA GLU A 158 -0.33 -21.87 29.39
C GLU A 158 -0.32 -20.37 29.02
N ASP A 159 0.82 -19.86 28.56
CA ASP A 159 0.98 -18.50 28.03
C ASP A 159 1.61 -18.57 26.62
N PRO A 160 0.79 -18.56 25.56
CA PRO A 160 1.27 -18.60 24.17
C PRO A 160 2.30 -17.53 23.85
N TYR A 161 2.13 -16.34 24.40
CA TYR A 161 2.99 -15.19 24.10
C TYR A 161 4.36 -15.24 24.78
N SER A 162 4.55 -16.13 25.75
CA SER A 162 5.89 -16.42 26.30
C SER A 162 6.76 -17.24 25.34
N VAL A 163 6.15 -17.93 24.35
CA VAL A 163 6.83 -18.75 23.35
C VAL A 163 6.94 -17.99 22.02
N VAL A 164 5.83 -17.39 21.56
CA VAL A 164 5.78 -16.53 20.38
C VAL A 164 5.17 -15.19 20.78
N PRO A 165 5.99 -14.16 20.99
CA PRO A 165 5.52 -12.88 21.53
C PRO A 165 4.79 -11.98 20.52
N GLU A 166 4.71 -12.38 19.26
CA GLU A 166 4.02 -11.62 18.21
C GLU A 166 2.56 -11.36 18.61
N ARG A 167 2.11 -10.13 18.40
CA ARG A 167 0.74 -9.67 18.66
C ARG A 167 0.35 -8.62 17.63
N ASP A 168 -0.85 -8.68 17.15
CA ASP A 168 -1.45 -7.60 16.37
C ASP A 168 -2.16 -6.61 17.33
N GLU A 169 -1.50 -5.52 17.68
CA GLU A 169 -2.07 -4.49 18.56
C GLU A 169 -3.15 -3.67 17.86
N SER A 170 -3.07 -3.51 16.55
CA SER A 170 -4.04 -2.78 15.72
C SER A 170 -5.31 -3.59 15.49
N GLY A 171 -5.16 -4.87 15.22
CA GLY A 171 -6.24 -5.75 14.79
C GLY A 171 -6.52 -5.71 13.29
N HIS A 172 -5.87 -4.84 12.53
CA HIS A 172 -6.11 -4.69 11.09
C HIS A 172 -5.67 -5.95 10.33
N GLY A 173 -4.44 -6.41 10.53
CA GLY A 173 -3.95 -7.62 9.86
C GLY A 173 -4.71 -8.88 10.27
N THR A 174 -5.08 -9.02 11.56
CA THR A 174 -5.94 -10.09 12.06
C THR A 174 -7.28 -10.11 11.32
N PHE A 175 -7.90 -8.95 11.17
CA PHE A 175 -9.17 -8.80 10.50
C PHE A 175 -9.08 -9.20 9.02
N LEU A 176 -8.11 -8.65 8.28
CA LEU A 176 -7.92 -8.96 6.86
C LEU A 176 -7.62 -10.45 6.62
N ALA A 177 -6.76 -11.05 7.47
CA ALA A 177 -6.49 -12.48 7.44
C ALA A 177 -7.77 -13.32 7.63
N GLY A 178 -8.62 -12.87 8.56
CA GLY A 178 -9.92 -13.50 8.81
C GLY A 178 -10.85 -13.43 7.62
N VAL A 179 -11.04 -12.23 7.06
CA VAL A 179 -11.91 -12.03 5.88
C VAL A 179 -11.44 -12.89 4.71
N ALA A 180 -10.14 -12.92 4.44
CA ALA A 180 -9.60 -13.72 3.34
C ALA A 180 -9.72 -15.24 3.61
N ALA A 181 -9.35 -15.72 4.82
CA ALA A 181 -9.14 -17.14 5.06
C ALA A 181 -9.53 -17.64 6.47
N GLY A 182 -10.31 -16.88 7.25
CA GLY A 182 -10.73 -17.31 8.59
C GLY A 182 -11.69 -18.50 8.57
N ASN A 183 -11.65 -19.34 9.61
CA ASN A 183 -12.60 -20.42 9.79
C ASN A 183 -14.04 -19.91 9.94
N GLU A 184 -15.00 -20.75 9.58
CA GLU A 184 -16.40 -20.50 9.89
C GLU A 184 -16.62 -20.46 11.41
N ASN A 185 -17.28 -19.41 11.90
CA ASN A 185 -17.83 -19.33 13.25
C ASN A 185 -19.32 -18.98 13.18
N ARG A 186 -20.18 -19.97 13.38
CA ARG A 186 -21.64 -19.82 13.28
C ARG A 186 -22.22 -18.90 14.36
N SER A 187 -21.59 -18.84 15.53
CA SER A 187 -22.08 -17.98 16.63
C SER A 187 -21.78 -16.50 16.39
N ALA A 188 -20.75 -16.20 15.62
CA ALA A 188 -20.40 -14.85 15.17
C ALA A 188 -20.97 -14.51 13.78
N GLU A 189 -21.72 -15.44 13.16
CA GLU A 189 -22.22 -15.33 11.77
C GLU A 189 -21.12 -15.00 10.75
N PHE A 190 -19.91 -15.53 10.98
CA PHE A 190 -18.71 -15.25 10.24
C PHE A 190 -18.17 -16.49 9.51
N SER A 191 -17.66 -16.26 8.30
CA SER A 191 -16.75 -17.18 7.60
C SER A 191 -15.85 -16.38 6.66
N GLY A 192 -14.55 -16.64 6.68
CA GLY A 192 -13.66 -16.16 5.64
C GLY A 192 -14.00 -16.75 4.27
N VAL A 193 -13.50 -16.11 3.22
CA VAL A 193 -13.77 -16.53 1.83
C VAL A 193 -13.14 -17.87 1.50
N ALA A 194 -11.89 -18.10 1.92
CA ALA A 194 -11.10 -19.31 1.65
C ALA A 194 -10.67 -20.03 2.95
N PRO A 195 -11.64 -20.60 3.72
CA PRO A 195 -11.38 -21.09 5.07
C PRO A 195 -10.49 -22.34 5.15
N LEU A 196 -10.16 -22.98 4.04
CA LEU A 196 -9.19 -24.09 3.99
C LEU A 196 -7.80 -23.66 3.48
N SER A 197 -7.62 -22.40 3.12
CA SER A 197 -6.29 -21.86 2.85
C SER A 197 -5.45 -21.79 4.12
N GLU A 198 -4.14 -21.90 3.96
CA GLU A 198 -3.19 -21.65 5.04
C GLU A 198 -2.57 -20.26 4.89
N LEU A 199 -2.12 -19.69 5.97
CA LEU A 199 -1.69 -18.30 6.05
C LEU A 199 -0.17 -18.17 6.19
N VAL A 200 0.40 -17.12 5.59
CA VAL A 200 1.75 -16.64 5.86
C VAL A 200 1.67 -15.14 6.12
N VAL A 201 2.21 -14.67 7.23
CA VAL A 201 1.99 -13.30 7.68
C VAL A 201 3.30 -12.56 7.92
N VAL A 202 3.33 -11.31 7.50
CA VAL A 202 4.40 -10.37 7.84
C VAL A 202 3.80 -9.25 8.69
N LYS A 203 4.32 -9.09 9.91
CA LYS A 203 4.08 -7.91 10.74
C LYS A 203 5.12 -6.86 10.38
N CYS A 204 4.68 -5.77 9.75
CA CYS A 204 5.55 -4.67 9.37
C CYS A 204 6.02 -3.86 10.58
N LYS A 205 7.28 -3.46 10.58
CA LYS A 205 7.80 -2.49 11.54
C LYS A 205 7.32 -1.08 11.19
N GLN A 206 7.21 -0.22 12.19
CA GLN A 206 6.89 1.19 12.00
C GLN A 206 7.99 1.92 11.20
N ALA A 207 7.59 2.92 10.47
CA ALA A 207 8.52 3.79 9.74
C ALA A 207 9.46 4.50 10.73
N LYS A 208 10.73 4.61 10.34
CA LYS A 208 11.75 5.34 11.11
C LYS A 208 11.34 6.79 11.31
N GLN A 209 11.72 7.39 12.43
CA GLN A 209 11.39 8.77 12.77
C GLN A 209 11.85 9.75 11.70
N ALA A 210 13.00 9.51 11.09
CA ALA A 210 13.52 10.29 9.99
C ALA A 210 12.53 10.45 8.82
N TYR A 211 11.85 9.36 8.46
CA TYR A 211 10.83 9.40 7.39
C TYR A 211 9.54 10.04 7.86
N ARG A 212 9.11 9.79 9.11
CA ARG A 212 7.96 10.49 9.69
C ARG A 212 8.16 12.00 9.68
N ASP A 213 9.32 12.47 10.12
CA ASP A 213 9.67 13.90 10.13
C ASP A 213 9.79 14.47 8.72
N TYR A 214 10.34 13.68 7.78
CA TYR A 214 10.45 14.10 6.39
C TYR A 214 9.09 14.28 5.72
N TYR A 215 8.16 13.34 5.93
CA TYR A 215 6.81 13.40 5.38
C TYR A 215 5.84 14.25 6.22
N GLY A 216 6.22 14.67 7.42
CA GLY A 216 5.37 15.43 8.34
C GLY A 216 4.30 14.59 9.01
N ILE A 217 4.54 13.29 9.21
CA ILE A 217 3.59 12.34 9.79
C ILE A 217 3.60 12.44 11.31
N PRO A 218 2.43 12.55 11.99
CA PRO A 218 2.35 12.54 13.45
C PRO A 218 2.92 11.25 14.07
N ASP A 219 3.50 11.36 15.27
CA ASP A 219 4.22 10.26 15.90
C ASP A 219 3.30 9.10 16.36
N ASP A 220 2.02 9.40 16.62
CA ASP A 220 1.00 8.46 17.10
C ASP A 220 0.23 7.74 15.98
N VAL A 221 0.50 8.07 14.72
CA VAL A 221 -0.18 7.46 13.58
C VAL A 221 0.59 6.25 13.06
N PRO A 222 -0.04 5.08 12.82
CA PRO A 222 0.62 3.95 12.17
C PRO A 222 1.12 4.31 10.77
N ALA A 223 2.41 4.08 10.52
CA ALA A 223 3.04 4.37 9.24
C ALA A 223 4.15 3.35 8.94
N TYR A 224 4.23 2.88 7.71
CA TYR A 224 5.09 1.78 7.29
C TYR A 224 5.90 2.16 6.06
N GLN A 225 7.15 1.75 5.98
CA GLN A 225 8.03 2.09 4.86
C GLN A 225 7.85 1.12 3.68
N GLU A 226 7.92 1.66 2.48
CA GLU A 226 7.79 0.91 1.23
C GLU A 226 8.77 -0.27 1.14
N ASN A 227 10.03 -0.08 1.52
CA ASN A 227 11.05 -1.13 1.50
C ASN A 227 10.74 -2.31 2.45
N ASP A 228 10.10 -2.05 3.60
CA ASP A 228 9.72 -3.10 4.55
C ASP A 228 8.54 -3.91 4.04
N ILE A 229 7.58 -3.26 3.37
CA ILE A 229 6.48 -3.92 2.66
C ILE A 229 7.03 -4.78 1.51
N MET A 230 7.95 -4.23 0.71
CA MET A 230 8.61 -4.97 -0.37
C MET A 230 9.35 -6.21 0.15
N ALA A 231 10.11 -6.07 1.24
CA ALA A 231 10.79 -7.18 1.90
C ALA A 231 9.78 -8.24 2.40
N GLY A 232 8.65 -7.78 2.95
CA GLY A 232 7.55 -8.65 3.38
C GLY A 232 7.00 -9.49 2.24
N ILE A 233 6.68 -8.88 1.10
CA ILE A 233 6.24 -9.60 -0.10
C ILE A 233 7.28 -10.64 -0.53
N MET A 234 8.56 -10.29 -0.53
CA MET A 234 9.62 -11.21 -0.92
C MET A 234 9.75 -12.40 0.04
N TYR A 235 9.55 -12.20 1.35
CA TYR A 235 9.48 -13.29 2.32
C TYR A 235 8.31 -14.23 2.03
N LEU A 236 7.10 -13.70 1.78
CA LEU A 236 5.92 -14.50 1.43
C LEU A 236 6.18 -15.38 0.19
N LEU A 237 6.80 -14.81 -0.83
CA LEU A 237 7.15 -15.53 -2.06
C LEU A 237 8.21 -16.61 -1.82
N GLU A 238 9.17 -16.39 -0.92
CA GLU A 238 10.16 -17.40 -0.54
C GLU A 238 9.51 -18.57 0.20
N VAL A 239 8.60 -18.30 1.13
CA VAL A 239 7.83 -19.34 1.84
C VAL A 239 6.99 -20.15 0.87
N ALA A 240 6.28 -19.51 -0.05
CA ALA A 240 5.48 -20.18 -1.08
C ALA A 240 6.34 -21.08 -1.98
N LYS A 241 7.50 -20.57 -2.40
CA LYS A 241 8.49 -21.33 -3.21
C LYS A 241 9.03 -22.56 -2.47
N VAL A 242 9.40 -22.42 -1.20
CA VAL A 242 9.89 -23.53 -0.37
C VAL A 242 8.79 -24.58 -0.14
N ALA A 243 7.56 -24.13 0.09
CA ALA A 243 6.41 -25.00 0.23
C ALA A 243 5.94 -25.63 -1.10
N ASN A 244 6.45 -25.16 -2.24
CA ASN A 244 6.02 -25.51 -3.59
C ASN A 244 4.50 -25.36 -3.76
N ARG A 245 3.96 -24.18 -3.37
CA ARG A 245 2.52 -23.89 -3.37
C ARG A 245 2.25 -22.51 -3.99
N SER A 246 1.09 -22.41 -4.62
CA SER A 246 0.56 -21.12 -5.09
C SER A 246 0.20 -20.23 -3.91
N ILE A 247 0.37 -18.91 -4.12
CA ILE A 247 0.09 -17.88 -3.12
C ILE A 247 -0.72 -16.72 -3.69
N VAL A 248 -1.72 -16.28 -2.93
CA VAL A 248 -2.41 -15.01 -3.15
C VAL A 248 -2.06 -14.05 -2.02
N ILE A 249 -1.66 -12.84 -2.35
CA ILE A 249 -1.12 -11.87 -1.38
C ILE A 249 -2.06 -10.68 -1.28
N CYS A 250 -2.40 -10.30 -0.05
CA CYS A 250 -3.12 -9.08 0.29
C CYS A 250 -2.15 -8.03 0.82
N VAL A 251 -2.18 -6.83 0.21
CA VAL A 251 -1.50 -5.63 0.72
C VAL A 251 -2.56 -4.59 1.03
N GLY A 252 -2.96 -4.52 2.31
CA GLY A 252 -4.05 -3.65 2.78
C GLY A 252 -3.64 -2.21 3.05
N MET A 253 -2.41 -1.82 2.71
CA MET A 253 -1.82 -0.51 2.98
C MET A 253 -1.73 0.32 1.71
N GLY A 254 -1.78 1.66 1.86
CA GLY A 254 -1.67 2.55 0.71
C GLY A 254 -1.19 3.96 1.07
N THR A 255 -0.78 4.71 0.05
CA THR A 255 -0.38 6.12 0.15
C THR A 255 -0.79 6.90 -1.09
N SER A 256 -1.12 8.17 -0.92
CA SER A 256 -1.31 9.12 -2.02
C SER A 256 0.01 9.75 -2.51
N MET A 257 1.14 9.45 -1.84
CA MET A 257 2.44 9.94 -2.26
C MET A 257 3.04 9.05 -3.35
N GLY A 258 3.92 9.63 -4.16
CA GLY A 258 4.50 8.97 -5.32
C GLY A 258 3.76 9.26 -6.63
N ASN A 259 4.23 8.65 -7.72
CA ASN A 259 3.56 8.83 -8.99
C ASN A 259 2.30 7.95 -9.09
N HIS A 260 1.28 8.45 -9.74
CA HIS A 260 0.02 7.73 -9.94
C HIS A 260 -0.07 7.08 -11.35
N SER A 261 1.08 6.73 -11.91
CA SER A 261 1.22 6.05 -13.21
C SER A 261 1.65 4.57 -13.09
N GLY A 262 1.66 4.02 -11.87
CA GLY A 262 2.08 2.65 -11.59
C GLY A 262 3.60 2.43 -11.59
N ALA A 263 4.40 3.47 -11.45
CA ALA A 263 5.86 3.39 -11.46
C ALA A 263 6.51 3.60 -10.07
N SER A 264 5.75 3.47 -8.97
CA SER A 264 6.37 3.35 -7.64
C SER A 264 7.19 2.05 -7.54
N ASN A 265 8.19 2.03 -6.66
CA ASN A 265 9.03 0.83 -6.52
C ASN A 265 8.20 -0.41 -6.14
N LEU A 266 7.25 -0.24 -5.22
CA LEU A 266 6.36 -1.31 -4.78
C LEU A 266 5.44 -1.77 -5.91
N SER A 267 4.82 -0.84 -6.67
CA SER A 267 3.97 -1.19 -7.82
C SER A 267 4.76 -1.99 -8.87
N VAL A 268 5.97 -1.56 -9.20
CA VAL A 268 6.85 -2.26 -10.17
C VAL A 268 7.24 -3.66 -9.67
N LEU A 269 7.52 -3.81 -8.37
CA LEU A 269 7.79 -5.12 -7.78
C LEU A 269 6.57 -6.04 -7.92
N MET A 270 5.40 -5.58 -7.48
CA MET A 270 4.16 -6.35 -7.50
C MET A 270 3.78 -6.75 -8.93
N ASP A 271 3.79 -5.80 -9.86
CA ASP A 271 3.48 -6.03 -11.28
C ASP A 271 4.36 -7.10 -11.92
N ARG A 272 5.63 -7.15 -11.54
CA ARG A 272 6.56 -8.18 -12.02
C ARG A 272 6.13 -9.57 -11.54
N TYR A 273 5.79 -9.70 -10.26
CA TYR A 273 5.41 -11.01 -9.72
C TYR A 273 4.03 -11.48 -10.20
N MET A 274 3.16 -10.56 -10.61
CA MET A 274 1.89 -10.90 -11.28
C MET A 274 2.08 -11.64 -12.61
N THR A 275 3.27 -11.62 -13.21
CA THR A 275 3.58 -12.38 -14.43
C THR A 275 3.96 -13.84 -14.18
N TYR A 276 4.18 -14.24 -12.92
CA TYR A 276 4.60 -15.61 -12.57
C TYR A 276 3.37 -16.49 -12.27
N GLN A 277 3.48 -17.77 -12.63
CA GLN A 277 2.46 -18.76 -12.27
C GLN A 277 2.37 -18.94 -10.76
N GLY A 278 1.16 -19.17 -10.27
CA GLY A 278 0.87 -19.42 -8.87
C GLY A 278 1.00 -18.21 -7.96
N ILE A 279 1.15 -16.99 -8.52
CA ILE A 279 1.27 -15.75 -7.73
C ILE A 279 0.21 -14.75 -8.18
N SER A 280 -0.57 -14.23 -7.21
CA SER A 280 -1.47 -13.09 -7.45
C SER A 280 -1.41 -12.13 -6.27
N ILE A 281 -1.46 -10.82 -6.55
CA ILE A 281 -1.33 -9.77 -5.55
C ILE A 281 -2.50 -8.80 -5.67
N PHE A 282 -3.20 -8.60 -4.57
CA PHE A 282 -4.35 -7.73 -4.42
C PHE A 282 -4.01 -6.57 -3.49
N THR A 283 -4.53 -5.40 -3.79
CA THR A 283 -4.33 -4.21 -2.96
C THR A 283 -5.58 -3.35 -2.93
N SER A 284 -5.66 -2.50 -1.92
CA SER A 284 -6.72 -1.52 -1.78
C SER A 284 -6.63 -0.41 -2.83
N ALA A 285 -7.78 0.10 -3.29
CA ALA A 285 -7.83 1.32 -4.11
C ALA A 285 -7.47 2.59 -3.31
N GLY A 286 -7.49 2.51 -1.97
CA GLY A 286 -7.31 3.65 -1.08
C GLY A 286 -8.62 4.28 -0.64
N ASN A 287 -8.56 5.11 0.41
CA ASN A 287 -9.75 5.74 1.02
C ASN A 287 -9.73 7.28 0.88
N GLU A 288 -9.22 7.78 -0.24
CA GLU A 288 -9.01 9.21 -0.49
C GLU A 288 -10.01 9.82 -1.51
N GLY A 289 -11.01 9.05 -1.97
CA GLY A 289 -11.95 9.48 -3.02
C GLY A 289 -12.73 10.75 -2.73
N ASN A 290 -13.01 11.04 -1.45
CA ASN A 290 -13.67 12.27 -1.01
C ASN A 290 -12.84 13.11 -0.03
N ALA A 291 -11.56 12.78 0.18
CA ALA A 291 -10.67 13.48 1.12
C ALA A 291 -10.26 14.89 0.66
N ARG A 292 -10.51 15.24 -0.62
CA ARG A 292 -10.12 16.53 -1.22
C ARG A 292 -8.59 16.69 -1.30
N HIS A 293 -7.87 15.57 -1.45
CA HIS A 293 -6.40 15.52 -1.45
C HIS A 293 -5.80 15.43 -2.86
N HIS A 294 -6.60 15.58 -3.89
CA HIS A 294 -6.13 15.64 -5.26
C HIS A 294 -6.67 16.88 -5.99
N HIS A 295 -5.81 17.56 -6.74
CA HIS A 295 -6.16 18.64 -7.65
C HIS A 295 -5.60 18.36 -9.05
N GLN A 296 -6.47 18.43 -10.06
CA GLN A 296 -6.10 18.30 -11.45
C GLN A 296 -5.91 19.66 -12.10
N ILE A 297 -4.70 19.97 -12.53
CA ILE A 297 -4.38 21.23 -13.23
C ILE A 297 -4.79 21.10 -14.69
N ARG A 298 -5.64 22.01 -15.17
CA ARG A 298 -6.25 21.97 -16.50
C ARG A 298 -5.82 23.13 -17.40
N GLN A 299 -5.22 24.16 -16.83
CA GLN A 299 -4.80 25.35 -17.54
C GLN A 299 -3.28 25.55 -17.45
N LYS A 300 -2.70 26.27 -18.39
CA LYS A 300 -1.26 26.57 -18.38
C LYS A 300 -0.85 27.47 -17.21
N ASP A 301 -1.72 28.42 -16.90
CA ASP A 301 -1.59 29.34 -15.78
C ASP A 301 -2.76 29.07 -14.85
N GLU A 302 -2.48 28.46 -13.70
CA GLU A 302 -3.50 28.08 -12.73
C GLU A 302 -3.03 28.36 -11.31
N THR A 303 -3.94 28.75 -10.44
CA THR A 303 -3.68 28.95 -9.01
C THR A 303 -4.35 27.85 -8.23
N ILE A 304 -3.54 27.02 -7.55
CA ILE A 304 -3.97 25.93 -6.68
C ILE A 304 -4.07 26.48 -5.27
N ASN A 305 -5.26 26.39 -4.65
CA ASN A 305 -5.51 26.87 -3.30
C ASN A 305 -5.49 25.68 -2.32
N ILE A 306 -4.54 25.70 -1.37
CA ILE A 306 -4.40 24.70 -0.31
C ILE A 306 -4.86 25.35 1.00
N ASN A 307 -5.94 24.87 1.56
CA ASN A 307 -6.43 25.33 2.86
C ASN A 307 -5.80 24.49 3.98
N VAL A 308 -5.05 25.13 4.85
CA VAL A 308 -4.52 24.57 6.10
C VAL A 308 -5.44 25.01 7.23
N GLU A 309 -6.23 24.10 7.80
CA GLU A 309 -7.23 24.43 8.83
C GLU A 309 -6.57 25.02 10.08
N ARG A 310 -5.53 24.39 10.56
CA ARG A 310 -4.76 24.81 11.75
C ARG A 310 -3.26 24.68 11.51
N SER A 311 -2.49 25.48 12.23
CA SER A 311 -1.02 25.34 12.24
C SER A 311 -0.64 23.96 12.78
N MET A 312 0.32 23.30 12.15
CA MET A 312 0.75 21.93 12.45
C MET A 312 2.27 21.75 12.32
N LYS A 313 2.78 20.57 12.66
CA LYS A 313 4.22 20.22 12.55
C LYS A 313 4.70 20.29 11.10
N GLY A 314 3.90 19.79 10.15
CA GLY A 314 4.23 19.86 8.73
C GLY A 314 3.40 18.90 7.87
N PHE A 315 3.54 19.03 6.57
CA PHE A 315 3.03 18.08 5.59
C PHE A 315 3.81 18.21 4.27
N MET A 316 3.65 17.21 3.41
CA MET A 316 4.25 17.20 2.08
C MET A 316 3.15 17.32 1.01
N ALA A 317 3.42 18.04 -0.08
CA ALA A 317 2.59 18.02 -1.28
C ALA A 317 3.45 17.70 -2.49
N GLN A 318 2.88 17.02 -3.48
CA GLN A 318 3.61 16.61 -4.68
C GLN A 318 2.84 16.99 -5.94
N LEU A 319 3.54 17.67 -6.85
CA LEU A 319 3.03 18.03 -8.17
C LEU A 319 3.77 17.21 -9.23
N TRP A 320 3.03 16.46 -10.02
CA TRP A 320 3.56 15.54 -11.04
C TRP A 320 3.10 15.91 -12.44
N TRP A 321 4.00 15.75 -13.44
CA TRP A 321 3.67 15.90 -14.85
C TRP A 321 4.57 15.06 -15.76
N ALA A 322 4.05 14.75 -16.95
CA ALA A 322 4.80 14.02 -17.98
C ALA A 322 5.81 14.91 -18.69
N THR A 323 6.94 14.36 -19.09
CA THR A 323 7.95 15.05 -19.91
C THR A 323 7.57 14.99 -21.42
N PRO A 324 7.99 15.98 -22.25
CA PRO A 324 8.70 17.18 -21.89
C PRO A 324 7.75 18.31 -21.43
N GLY A 325 8.15 19.04 -20.40
CA GLY A 325 7.40 20.22 -19.94
C GLY A 325 8.31 21.16 -19.15
N ARG A 326 8.15 22.46 -19.37
CA ARG A 326 8.83 23.50 -18.57
C ARG A 326 7.81 24.16 -17.66
N LEU A 327 8.12 24.14 -16.38
CA LEU A 327 7.29 24.69 -15.32
C LEU A 327 8.04 25.76 -14.56
N THR A 328 7.37 26.89 -14.32
CA THR A 328 7.74 27.90 -13.34
C THR A 328 6.61 28.00 -12.32
N LEU A 329 6.94 28.27 -11.07
CA LEU A 329 5.99 28.32 -9.96
C LEU A 329 6.12 29.63 -9.20
N ASP A 330 5.00 30.10 -8.62
CA ASP A 330 5.01 31.07 -7.54
C ASP A 330 4.33 30.45 -6.31
N LEU A 331 4.85 30.76 -5.13
CA LEU A 331 4.24 30.39 -3.85
C LEU A 331 3.77 31.67 -3.14
N ILE A 332 2.55 31.65 -2.62
CA ILE A 332 1.95 32.77 -1.93
C ILE A 332 1.42 32.30 -0.58
N SER A 333 1.87 32.95 0.50
CA SER A 333 1.44 32.65 1.86
C SER A 333 0.03 33.18 2.16
N PRO A 334 -0.61 32.75 3.24
CA PRO A 334 -1.90 33.32 3.68
C PRO A 334 -1.87 34.83 3.93
N GLY A 335 -0.73 35.37 4.39
CA GLY A 335 -0.53 36.80 4.59
C GLY A 335 -0.23 37.59 3.31
N GLY A 336 -0.01 36.89 2.19
CA GLY A 336 0.27 37.50 0.89
C GLY A 336 1.75 37.71 0.58
N GLU A 337 2.67 37.18 1.38
CA GLU A 337 4.07 37.13 1.01
C GLU A 337 4.27 36.18 -0.18
N GLU A 338 5.00 36.61 -1.21
CA GLU A 338 5.12 35.88 -2.48
C GLU A 338 6.57 35.54 -2.81
N LEU A 339 6.85 34.27 -3.06
CA LEU A 339 8.08 33.78 -3.67
C LEU A 339 7.80 33.47 -5.15
N SER A 340 8.28 34.31 -6.05
CA SER A 340 7.95 34.23 -7.47
C SER A 340 9.10 33.67 -8.32
N ASN A 341 8.73 33.15 -9.50
CA ASN A 341 9.65 32.72 -10.56
C ASN A 341 10.57 31.55 -10.16
N ILE A 342 10.02 30.59 -9.42
CA ILE A 342 10.70 29.37 -9.02
C ILE A 342 10.78 28.45 -10.25
N ARG A 343 11.97 28.27 -10.79
CA ARG A 343 12.17 27.43 -11.99
C ARG A 343 12.38 25.98 -11.61
N ALA A 344 11.66 25.08 -12.30
CA ALA A 344 11.82 23.64 -12.16
C ALA A 344 13.13 23.18 -12.81
N VAL A 345 14.19 23.04 -12.02
CA VAL A 345 15.49 22.51 -12.45
C VAL A 345 15.74 21.19 -11.70
N SER A 346 15.82 20.08 -12.44
CA SER A 346 15.99 18.75 -11.84
C SER A 346 17.23 18.65 -10.95
N GLY A 347 17.08 18.03 -9.78
CA GLY A 347 18.14 17.87 -8.77
C GLY A 347 18.41 19.14 -7.94
N VAL A 348 17.66 20.20 -8.14
CA VAL A 348 17.81 21.44 -7.37
C VAL A 348 16.81 21.49 -6.23
N ARG A 349 17.30 21.75 -5.03
CA ARG A 349 16.53 22.07 -3.84
C ARG A 349 16.59 23.56 -3.57
N GLN A 350 15.46 24.12 -3.18
CA GLN A 350 15.33 25.51 -2.72
C GLN A 350 14.61 25.50 -1.38
N GLN A 351 14.95 26.42 -0.50
CA GLN A 351 14.26 26.65 0.77
C GLN A 351 13.92 28.12 0.88
N HIS A 352 12.70 28.41 1.35
CA HIS A 352 12.24 29.77 1.60
C HIS A 352 11.57 29.87 2.95
N HIS A 353 11.88 30.94 3.69
CA HIS A 353 11.25 31.26 4.97
C HIS A 353 10.23 32.38 4.76
N PHE A 354 8.95 32.07 4.94
CA PHE A 354 7.86 33.04 4.94
C PHE A 354 7.82 33.74 6.29
N THR A 355 8.24 34.99 6.30
CA THR A 355 8.50 35.74 7.55
C THR A 355 7.22 36.02 8.33
N GLN A 356 6.10 36.35 7.66
CA GLN A 356 4.84 36.67 8.31
C GLN A 356 4.21 35.45 8.99
N GLU A 357 4.32 34.29 8.36
CA GLU A 357 3.77 33.02 8.87
C GLU A 357 4.76 32.29 9.77
N ASN A 358 6.03 32.66 9.77
CA ASN A 358 7.12 31.89 10.40
C ASN A 358 7.09 30.42 9.97
N THR A 359 6.99 30.22 8.64
CA THR A 359 6.83 28.92 7.98
C THR A 359 7.99 28.73 7.01
N ASP A 360 8.64 27.58 7.06
CA ASP A 360 9.63 27.21 6.05
C ASP A 360 8.98 26.30 5.00
N ILE A 361 9.31 26.53 3.72
CA ILE A 361 8.93 25.63 2.63
C ILE A 361 10.19 25.20 1.89
N GLU A 362 10.41 23.90 1.84
CA GLU A 362 11.43 23.29 0.99
C GLU A 362 10.79 22.81 -0.30
N ILE A 363 11.46 23.10 -1.42
CA ILE A 363 10.99 22.76 -2.76
C ILE A 363 12.10 21.96 -3.43
N TYR A 364 11.77 20.75 -3.85
CA TYR A 364 12.69 19.90 -4.60
C TYR A 364 12.11 19.56 -5.96
N PHE A 365 12.93 19.65 -7.00
CA PHE A 365 12.58 19.27 -8.36
C PHE A 365 13.28 17.97 -8.75
N GLY A 366 12.50 16.94 -9.07
CA GLY A 366 13.01 15.64 -9.44
C GLY A 366 12.48 15.13 -10.78
N VAL A 367 13.15 14.10 -11.29
CA VAL A 367 12.64 13.28 -12.38
C VAL A 367 12.51 11.87 -11.84
N SER A 368 11.37 11.24 -12.03
CA SER A 368 11.21 9.83 -11.70
C SER A 368 12.21 8.98 -12.49
N GLN A 369 13.01 8.21 -11.78
CA GLN A 369 13.91 7.24 -12.37
C GLN A 369 13.10 5.97 -12.68
N GLY A 370 12.55 5.89 -13.86
CA GLY A 370 11.75 4.75 -14.24
C GLY A 370 11.35 4.82 -15.71
N GLN A 371 10.49 3.93 -16.12
CA GLN A 371 10.01 3.88 -17.51
C GLN A 371 9.17 5.09 -17.92
N THR A 372 8.62 5.85 -16.95
CA THR A 372 7.66 6.93 -17.22
C THR A 372 8.32 8.29 -17.46
N ARG A 373 9.53 8.54 -16.98
CA ARG A 373 10.22 9.84 -17.07
C ARG A 373 9.33 11.02 -16.65
N GLU A 374 8.49 10.83 -15.62
CA GLU A 374 7.69 11.91 -15.07
C GLU A 374 8.56 12.84 -14.23
N GLN A 375 8.18 14.11 -14.20
CA GLN A 375 8.80 15.13 -13.35
C GLN A 375 7.93 15.33 -12.11
N VAL A 376 8.59 15.69 -11.01
CA VAL A 376 7.91 15.96 -9.73
C VAL A 376 8.47 17.24 -9.10
N VAL A 377 7.57 18.03 -8.52
CA VAL A 377 7.91 19.01 -7.50
C VAL A 377 7.41 18.48 -6.16
N VAL A 378 8.32 18.36 -5.22
CA VAL A 378 8.01 18.04 -3.83
C VAL A 378 8.05 19.33 -3.03
N PHE A 379 6.93 19.67 -2.40
CA PHE A 379 6.81 20.77 -1.45
C PHE A 379 6.75 20.19 -0.04
N ARG A 380 7.67 20.58 0.80
CA ARG A 380 7.66 20.23 2.21
C ARG A 380 7.37 21.48 3.04
N PHE A 381 6.16 21.52 3.60
CA PHE A 381 5.73 22.59 4.49
C PHE A 381 6.16 22.27 5.92
N ILE A 382 6.93 23.14 6.54
CA ILE A 382 7.47 23.01 7.90
C ILE A 382 6.85 24.10 8.76
N LEU A 383 6.15 23.72 9.81
CA LEU A 383 5.39 24.59 10.70
C LEU A 383 4.41 25.52 9.94
N PRO A 384 3.60 24.97 9.01
CA PRO A 384 2.69 25.79 8.23
C PRO A 384 1.66 26.49 9.12
N LYS A 385 1.47 27.78 8.87
CA LYS A 385 0.41 28.59 9.47
C LYS A 385 -0.93 28.24 8.84
N SER A 386 -2.00 28.30 9.64
CA SER A 386 -3.38 28.17 9.14
C SER A 386 -3.72 29.25 8.11
N GLY A 387 -4.53 28.88 7.13
CA GLY A 387 -4.99 29.78 6.06
C GLY A 387 -4.80 29.17 4.67
N ILE A 388 -5.00 29.99 3.65
CA ILE A 388 -4.95 29.56 2.26
C ILE A 388 -3.56 29.83 1.68
N TRP A 389 -2.80 28.74 1.51
CA TRP A 389 -1.56 28.76 0.73
C TRP A 389 -1.88 28.60 -0.74
N LYS A 390 -1.13 29.29 -1.62
CA LYS A 390 -1.37 29.21 -3.06
C LYS A 390 -0.11 28.80 -3.79
N VAL A 391 -0.27 27.84 -4.71
CA VAL A 391 0.75 27.45 -5.69
C VAL A 391 0.25 27.89 -7.05
N ARG A 392 0.92 28.88 -7.67
CA ARG A 392 0.59 29.31 -9.01
C ARG A 392 1.53 28.63 -9.99
N THR A 393 0.98 27.97 -11.01
CA THR A 393 1.73 27.24 -12.02
C THR A 393 1.78 28.02 -13.32
N HIS A 394 2.93 28.03 -13.99
CA HIS A 394 3.14 28.65 -15.30
C HIS A 394 3.85 27.64 -16.21
N PHE A 395 3.11 27.06 -17.15
CA PHE A 395 3.65 26.09 -18.10
C PHE A 395 4.05 26.78 -19.41
N GLU A 396 5.37 26.88 -19.67
CA GLU A 396 5.89 27.44 -20.91
C GLU A 396 5.68 26.52 -22.10
N SER A 397 5.73 25.19 -21.88
CA SER A 397 5.55 24.18 -22.93
C SER A 397 4.99 22.89 -22.35
N GLY A 398 4.24 22.14 -23.16
CA GLY A 398 3.59 20.89 -22.77
C GLY A 398 2.05 20.98 -22.83
N ASN A 399 1.40 19.83 -22.66
CA ASN A 399 -0.07 19.75 -22.61
C ASN A 399 -0.49 19.83 -21.13
N PRO A 400 -1.49 20.61 -20.73
CA PRO A 400 -2.01 20.56 -19.37
C PRO A 400 -2.56 19.15 -19.09
N GLY A 401 -2.14 18.58 -17.99
CA GLY A 401 -2.43 17.21 -17.56
C GLY A 401 -1.58 16.92 -16.35
N PHE A 402 -1.52 17.94 -15.45
CA PHE A 402 -0.70 17.91 -14.26
C PHE A 402 -1.58 17.64 -13.07
N HIS A 403 -1.02 16.99 -12.08
CA HIS A 403 -1.75 16.56 -10.91
C HIS A 403 -0.97 16.93 -9.64
N MET A 404 -1.69 17.39 -8.63
CA MET A 404 -1.11 17.65 -7.31
C MET A 404 -1.83 16.84 -6.25
N TRP A 405 -1.07 16.17 -5.38
CA TRP A 405 -1.58 15.37 -4.28
C TRP A 405 -1.08 15.86 -2.93
N LEU A 406 -1.94 15.74 -1.94
CA LEU A 406 -1.65 15.83 -0.50
C LEU A 406 -1.50 14.43 0.08
N PRO A 407 -0.92 14.25 1.30
CA PRO A 407 -0.84 12.97 1.97
C PRO A 407 -2.22 12.37 2.22
N ILE A 408 -2.28 11.07 2.49
CA ILE A 408 -3.51 10.43 2.98
C ILE A 408 -3.97 11.12 4.27
N GLN A 409 -5.28 11.18 4.48
CA GLN A 409 -5.91 11.94 5.57
C GLN A 409 -5.33 11.60 6.95
N GLN A 410 -5.05 10.32 7.20
CA GLN A 410 -4.50 9.88 8.49
C GLN A 410 -3.06 10.35 8.77
N PHE A 411 -2.32 10.82 7.76
CA PHE A 411 -0.97 11.36 7.93
C PHE A 411 -0.96 12.87 8.23
N LEU A 412 -2.12 13.50 8.30
CA LEU A 412 -2.26 14.92 8.58
C LEU A 412 -2.72 15.13 10.02
N GLU A 413 -1.99 15.94 10.78
CA GLU A 413 -2.34 16.30 12.16
C GLU A 413 -3.66 17.07 12.23
N HIS A 414 -3.94 17.90 11.22
CA HIS A 414 -5.16 18.67 11.02
C HIS A 414 -5.55 18.67 9.56
N GLU A 415 -6.78 19.06 9.24
CA GLU A 415 -7.27 19.05 7.86
C GLU A 415 -6.44 19.99 6.96
N VAL A 416 -5.92 19.43 5.87
CA VAL A 416 -5.29 20.14 4.76
C VAL A 416 -5.96 19.69 3.47
N VAL A 417 -6.58 20.59 2.74
CA VAL A 417 -7.36 20.23 1.55
C VAL A 417 -7.18 21.22 0.41
N PHE A 418 -7.36 20.74 -0.82
CA PHE A 418 -7.56 21.63 -1.96
C PHE A 418 -8.95 22.26 -1.91
N LEU A 419 -9.06 23.57 -2.24
CA LEU A 419 -10.36 24.23 -2.32
C LEU A 419 -11.12 23.81 -3.59
N GLU A 420 -10.40 23.48 -4.66
CA GLU A 420 -10.94 22.99 -5.92
C GLU A 420 -10.45 21.53 -6.17
N PRO A 421 -10.90 20.54 -5.38
CA PRO A 421 -10.43 19.16 -5.51
C PRO A 421 -11.05 18.46 -6.70
N SER A 422 -10.34 17.43 -7.21
CA SER A 422 -10.89 16.43 -8.11
C SER A 422 -11.01 15.09 -7.38
N PRO A 423 -12.15 14.41 -7.42
CA PRO A 423 -12.29 13.09 -6.80
C PRO A 423 -11.62 11.96 -7.58
N ASP A 424 -11.33 12.18 -8.87
CA ASP A 424 -10.66 11.22 -9.72
C ASP A 424 -9.13 11.24 -9.50
N TYR A 425 -8.42 10.20 -9.96
CA TYR A 425 -6.97 10.01 -9.76
C TYR A 425 -6.56 9.90 -8.29
N THR A 426 -7.45 9.37 -7.44
CA THR A 426 -7.25 9.17 -6.00
C THR A 426 -6.96 7.71 -5.62
N ILE A 427 -6.69 6.84 -6.61
CA ILE A 427 -6.15 5.50 -6.35
C ILE A 427 -4.82 5.65 -5.64
N CYS A 428 -4.71 5.09 -4.43
CA CYS A 428 -3.47 5.07 -3.68
C CYS A 428 -2.45 4.08 -4.27
N ASN A 429 -1.16 4.42 -4.18
CA ASN A 429 -0.10 3.44 -4.41
C ASN A 429 -0.17 2.36 -3.30
N PRO A 430 0.05 1.06 -3.63
CA PRO A 430 0.53 0.53 -4.89
C PRO A 430 -0.59 0.17 -5.90
N GLY A 431 -1.86 0.51 -5.65
CA GLY A 431 -3.01 0.17 -6.49
C GLY A 431 -2.97 0.74 -7.92
N THR A 432 -2.05 1.66 -8.21
CA THR A 432 -1.82 2.21 -9.54
C THR A 432 -1.02 1.29 -10.46
N GLY A 433 -0.48 0.16 -9.96
CA GLY A 433 0.26 -0.83 -10.74
C GLY A 433 -0.56 -1.39 -11.91
N ALA A 434 0.07 -1.60 -13.07
CA ALA A 434 -0.63 -2.00 -14.29
C ALA A 434 -1.25 -3.41 -14.19
N ASN A 435 -0.53 -4.34 -13.57
CA ASN A 435 -0.92 -5.75 -13.43
C ASN A 435 -1.52 -6.08 -12.07
N THR A 436 -1.09 -5.38 -11.02
CA THR A 436 -1.59 -5.55 -9.64
C THR A 436 -3.08 -5.25 -9.57
N MET A 437 -3.84 -6.04 -8.85
CA MET A 437 -5.28 -5.85 -8.70
C MET A 437 -5.60 -4.81 -7.63
N ALA A 438 -6.14 -3.66 -8.04
CA ALA A 438 -6.66 -2.63 -7.15
C ALA A 438 -8.17 -2.80 -6.95
N ILE A 439 -8.61 -2.93 -5.72
CA ILE A 439 -9.99 -3.24 -5.36
C ILE A 439 -10.65 -2.02 -4.73
N ALA A 440 -11.73 -1.53 -5.35
CA ALA A 440 -12.62 -0.53 -4.78
C ALA A 440 -13.59 -1.16 -3.78
N ALA A 441 -14.18 -0.34 -2.93
CA ALA A 441 -15.15 -0.80 -1.95
C ALA A 441 -16.56 -0.28 -2.25
N TYR A 442 -17.58 -1.10 -1.95
CA TYR A 442 -18.98 -0.70 -1.96
C TYR A 442 -19.75 -1.32 -0.79
N ASP A 443 -20.87 -0.70 -0.44
CA ASP A 443 -21.81 -1.21 0.56
C ASP A 443 -22.75 -2.24 -0.07
N SER A 444 -22.59 -3.50 0.32
CA SER A 444 -23.40 -4.59 -0.19
C SER A 444 -24.86 -4.59 0.28
N SER A 445 -25.18 -3.90 1.35
CA SER A 445 -26.55 -3.83 1.91
C SER A 445 -27.47 -2.98 1.04
N ASN A 446 -26.94 -1.96 0.39
CA ASN A 446 -27.70 -1.01 -0.42
C ASN A 446 -27.16 -0.82 -1.85
N GLY A 447 -26.01 -1.41 -2.17
CA GLY A 447 -25.34 -1.33 -3.48
C GLY A 447 -24.68 0.02 -3.78
N ALA A 448 -24.50 0.88 -2.77
CA ALA A 448 -23.86 2.19 -2.94
C ALA A 448 -22.33 2.08 -2.94
N LEU A 449 -21.67 2.92 -3.75
CA LEU A 449 -20.23 3.08 -3.70
C LEU A 449 -19.81 3.58 -2.30
N TYR A 450 -18.73 3.03 -1.74
CA TYR A 450 -18.10 3.62 -0.58
C TYR A 450 -17.46 4.96 -0.97
N LEU A 451 -17.98 6.05 -0.43
CA LEU A 451 -17.64 7.41 -0.88
C LEU A 451 -16.14 7.73 -0.77
N GLN A 452 -15.47 7.15 0.21
CA GLN A 452 -14.03 7.33 0.39
C GLN A 452 -13.20 6.44 -0.55
N SER A 453 -13.81 5.43 -1.20
CA SER A 453 -13.09 4.56 -2.13
C SER A 453 -12.33 5.37 -3.18
N GLY A 454 -11.05 5.06 -3.35
CA GLY A 454 -10.19 5.69 -4.35
C GLY A 454 -10.76 5.52 -5.76
N ARG A 455 -10.64 6.58 -6.58
CA ARG A 455 -11.18 6.65 -7.94
C ARG A 455 -10.07 6.82 -8.95
N GLY A 456 -10.19 6.09 -10.05
CA GLY A 456 -9.22 6.12 -11.15
C GLY A 456 -9.47 7.25 -12.16
N PHE A 457 -8.93 7.18 -13.35
CA PHE A 457 -7.98 6.16 -13.80
C PHE A 457 -6.57 6.47 -13.28
N THR A 458 -5.55 5.69 -13.70
CA THR A 458 -4.15 6.13 -13.49
C THR A 458 -3.83 7.33 -14.38
N THR A 459 -2.76 8.05 -14.10
CA THR A 459 -2.30 9.19 -14.93
C THR A 459 -1.89 8.77 -16.35
N LYS A 460 -1.64 7.47 -16.58
CA LYS A 460 -1.43 6.88 -17.90
C LYS A 460 -2.72 6.51 -18.62
N GLY A 461 -3.86 6.50 -17.93
CA GLY A 461 -5.14 6.09 -18.47
C GLY A 461 -5.45 4.59 -18.29
N ASP A 462 -4.65 3.85 -17.52
CA ASP A 462 -4.99 2.47 -17.16
C ASP A 462 -6.26 2.47 -16.31
N VAL A 463 -7.13 1.50 -16.57
CA VAL A 463 -8.37 1.35 -15.79
C VAL A 463 -8.03 0.86 -14.40
N LYS A 464 -8.30 1.70 -13.42
CA LYS A 464 -8.24 1.45 -11.98
C LYS A 464 -9.41 2.19 -11.30
N PRO A 465 -10.01 1.61 -10.24
CA PRO A 465 -9.77 0.25 -9.72
C PRO A 465 -10.07 -0.79 -10.79
N ASP A 466 -9.62 -2.04 -10.60
CA ASP A 466 -9.96 -3.14 -11.53
C ASP A 466 -11.42 -3.54 -11.36
N VAL A 467 -11.82 -3.83 -10.13
CA VAL A 467 -13.20 -4.15 -9.76
C VAL A 467 -13.53 -3.57 -8.39
N ALA A 468 -14.81 -3.54 -8.05
CA ALA A 468 -15.28 -3.24 -6.71
C ALA A 468 -15.75 -4.51 -6.00
N ALA A 469 -15.40 -4.64 -4.73
CA ALA A 469 -15.89 -5.71 -3.86
C ALA A 469 -16.62 -5.13 -2.64
N PRO A 470 -17.44 -5.93 -1.95
CA PRO A 470 -17.98 -5.51 -0.66
C PRO A 470 -16.87 -5.05 0.28
N GLY A 471 -17.02 -3.90 0.88
CA GLY A 471 -16.03 -3.28 1.75
C GLY A 471 -16.62 -2.34 2.81
N VAL A 472 -17.91 -2.44 3.11
CA VAL A 472 -18.61 -1.62 4.11
C VAL A 472 -19.32 -2.50 5.12
N GLU A 473 -18.99 -2.37 6.39
CA GLU A 473 -19.56 -3.13 7.55
C GLU A 473 -19.42 -4.67 7.52
N LEU A 474 -18.17 -5.28 7.21
CA LEU A 474 -17.87 -6.71 7.30
C LEU A 474 -17.64 -7.17 8.73
N THR A 475 -18.14 -8.34 9.05
CA THR A 475 -17.77 -9.05 10.27
C THR A 475 -16.45 -9.78 10.06
N GLY A 476 -15.54 -9.70 11.03
CA GLY A 476 -14.25 -10.40 11.02
C GLY A 476 -13.67 -10.58 12.41
N PRO A 477 -12.61 -11.41 12.54
CA PRO A 477 -11.93 -11.62 13.81
C PRO A 477 -11.09 -10.40 14.20
N TYR A 478 -11.12 -10.09 15.49
CA TYR A 478 -10.26 -9.11 16.14
C TYR A 478 -9.41 -9.78 17.22
N PRO A 479 -8.27 -9.19 17.59
CA PRO A 479 -7.44 -9.74 18.65
C PRO A 479 -8.19 -10.05 19.94
N ARG A 480 -7.70 -11.05 20.68
CA ARG A 480 -8.26 -11.55 21.93
C ARG A 480 -9.60 -12.30 21.76
N GLY A 481 -9.72 -13.08 20.70
CA GLY A 481 -10.88 -13.95 20.44
C GLY A 481 -12.18 -13.20 20.19
N ARG A 482 -12.12 -11.93 19.77
CA ARG A 482 -13.29 -11.10 19.47
C ARG A 482 -13.65 -11.16 17.99
N TYR A 483 -14.90 -10.85 17.70
CA TYR A 483 -15.36 -10.50 16.36
C TYR A 483 -15.94 -9.09 16.40
N GLY A 484 -15.83 -8.38 15.31
CA GLY A 484 -16.31 -7.04 15.18
C GLY A 484 -16.45 -6.67 13.71
N SER A 485 -16.75 -5.44 13.48
CA SER A 485 -16.97 -4.93 12.13
C SER A 485 -15.94 -3.88 11.69
N MET A 486 -15.68 -3.84 10.35
CA MET A 486 -14.67 -2.96 9.78
C MET A 486 -15.07 -2.38 8.37
N THR A 487 -14.82 -1.07 7.86
CA THR A 487 -15.12 -0.43 6.54
C THR A 487 -13.88 0.07 5.78
N GLY A 488 -13.67 -0.31 4.51
CA GLY A 488 -12.62 0.24 3.64
C GLY A 488 -12.22 -0.63 2.47
N THR A 489 -11.37 -0.05 1.65
CA THR A 489 -10.87 -0.74 0.46
C THR A 489 -9.88 -1.85 0.78
N SER A 490 -9.25 -1.86 1.97
CA SER A 490 -8.39 -2.97 2.41
C SER A 490 -9.17 -4.25 2.66
N VAL A 491 -10.38 -4.11 3.19
CA VAL A 491 -11.26 -5.25 3.45
C VAL A 491 -11.83 -5.81 2.15
N ALA A 492 -12.22 -4.93 1.23
CA ALA A 492 -12.58 -5.32 -0.13
C ALA A 492 -11.43 -6.09 -0.81
N ALA A 493 -10.19 -5.64 -0.62
CA ALA A 493 -8.99 -6.31 -1.12
C ALA A 493 -8.76 -7.69 -0.46
N ALA A 494 -8.96 -7.80 0.86
CA ALA A 494 -8.85 -9.06 1.58
C ALA A 494 -9.92 -10.07 1.11
N LEU A 495 -11.16 -9.61 0.90
CA LEU A 495 -12.23 -10.43 0.33
C LEU A 495 -11.85 -10.92 -1.07
N ALA A 496 -11.40 -10.02 -1.95
CA ALA A 496 -10.94 -10.37 -3.29
C ALA A 496 -9.74 -11.33 -3.26
N THR A 497 -8.83 -11.18 -2.29
CA THR A 497 -7.70 -12.11 -2.08
C THR A 497 -8.20 -13.52 -1.78
N GLY A 498 -9.21 -13.64 -0.91
CA GLY A 498 -9.85 -14.92 -0.64
C GLY A 498 -10.50 -15.54 -1.89
N ILE A 499 -11.20 -14.72 -2.71
CA ILE A 499 -11.73 -15.18 -4.00
C ILE A 499 -10.61 -15.64 -4.93
N GLY A 500 -9.49 -14.92 -4.96
CA GLY A 500 -8.30 -15.33 -5.69
C GLY A 500 -7.76 -16.70 -5.25
N ALA A 501 -7.84 -17.03 -3.97
CA ALA A 501 -7.47 -18.36 -3.47
C ALA A 501 -8.40 -19.45 -4.00
N LEU A 502 -9.73 -19.19 -4.10
CA LEU A 502 -10.67 -20.13 -4.71
C LEU A 502 -10.38 -20.35 -6.20
N PHE A 503 -10.00 -19.29 -6.93
CA PHE A 503 -9.66 -19.39 -8.36
C PHE A 503 -8.34 -20.16 -8.58
N MET A 504 -7.34 -19.95 -7.70
CA MET A 504 -6.10 -20.73 -7.73
C MET A 504 -6.34 -22.21 -7.45
N GLU A 505 -7.22 -22.56 -6.49
CA GLU A 505 -7.62 -23.93 -6.22
C GLU A 505 -8.31 -24.54 -7.44
N ASN A 506 -9.25 -23.83 -8.07
CA ASN A 506 -9.95 -24.28 -9.27
C ASN A 506 -9.01 -24.54 -10.46
N ALA A 507 -7.92 -23.79 -10.56
CA ALA A 507 -6.90 -23.95 -11.60
C ALA A 507 -5.95 -25.14 -11.39
N GLY A 508 -6.12 -25.93 -10.31
CA GLY A 508 -5.41 -27.19 -10.08
C GLY A 508 -4.02 -27.08 -9.49
N GLY A 509 -3.72 -26.02 -8.72
CA GLY A 509 -2.51 -25.95 -7.89
C GLY A 509 -1.24 -25.42 -8.59
N ASP A 510 -0.95 -25.78 -9.83
CA ASP A 510 0.15 -25.20 -10.62
C ASP A 510 -0.13 -23.73 -10.99
N GLY A 511 -1.35 -23.33 -10.74
CA GLY A 511 -1.80 -21.97 -10.72
C GLY A 511 -1.90 -21.31 -12.08
N ILE A 512 -2.57 -20.19 -12.06
CA ILE A 512 -2.60 -19.22 -13.15
C ILE A 512 -1.67 -18.06 -12.80
N THR A 513 -1.31 -17.26 -13.79
CA THR A 513 -0.59 -16.00 -13.53
C THR A 513 -1.52 -14.97 -12.89
N GLY A 514 -0.97 -14.02 -12.15
CA GLY A 514 -1.75 -12.91 -11.60
C GLY A 514 -2.47 -12.11 -12.69
N ILE A 515 -1.88 -12.02 -13.91
CA ILE A 515 -2.54 -11.37 -15.06
C ILE A 515 -3.78 -12.17 -15.48
N ALA A 516 -3.70 -13.49 -15.59
CA ALA A 516 -4.86 -14.32 -15.91
C ALA A 516 -5.92 -14.26 -14.80
N MET A 517 -5.49 -14.23 -13.55
CA MET A 517 -6.37 -14.00 -12.39
C MET A 517 -7.14 -12.68 -12.55
N ARG A 518 -6.44 -11.60 -12.88
CA ARG A 518 -7.05 -10.28 -13.12
C ARG A 518 -8.11 -10.34 -14.22
N GLU A 519 -7.81 -11.01 -15.33
CA GLU A 519 -8.77 -11.19 -16.43
C GLU A 519 -10.02 -11.97 -16.00
N MET A 520 -9.88 -13.01 -15.17
CA MET A 520 -11.03 -13.74 -14.59
C MET A 520 -11.95 -12.81 -13.80
N PHE A 521 -11.38 -11.98 -12.92
CA PHE A 521 -12.16 -10.99 -12.16
C PHE A 521 -12.89 -10.00 -13.07
N ILE A 522 -12.21 -9.50 -14.12
CA ILE A 522 -12.78 -8.54 -15.07
C ILE A 522 -13.92 -9.19 -15.89
N GLN A 523 -13.73 -10.40 -16.39
CA GLN A 523 -14.72 -11.09 -17.21
C GLN A 523 -15.97 -11.49 -16.42
N GLY A 524 -15.82 -11.81 -15.14
CA GLY A 524 -16.94 -12.11 -14.26
C GLY A 524 -17.59 -10.90 -13.60
N ALA A 525 -16.99 -9.72 -13.72
CA ALA A 525 -17.50 -8.52 -13.07
C ALA A 525 -18.89 -8.12 -13.60
N VAL A 526 -19.78 -7.75 -12.68
CA VAL A 526 -21.09 -7.20 -13.01
C VAL A 526 -20.97 -5.68 -13.20
N PRO A 527 -21.12 -5.16 -14.42
CA PRO A 527 -20.94 -3.72 -14.68
C PRO A 527 -21.82 -2.83 -13.80
N ARG A 528 -21.24 -1.74 -13.30
CA ARG A 528 -21.92 -0.69 -12.53
C ARG A 528 -21.54 0.68 -13.05
N GLY A 529 -22.54 1.58 -13.09
CA GLY A 529 -22.38 2.91 -13.68
C GLY A 529 -22.32 2.89 -15.21
N VAL A 530 -22.33 4.09 -15.80
CA VAL A 530 -22.27 4.30 -17.25
C VAL A 530 -21.30 5.46 -17.53
N PRO A 531 -20.24 5.27 -18.33
CA PRO A 531 -19.86 4.02 -19.04
C PRO A 531 -19.27 2.97 -18.10
N SER A 532 -19.03 1.74 -18.60
CA SER A 532 -18.20 0.71 -17.97
C SER A 532 -17.10 0.32 -18.97
N PRO A 533 -15.81 0.27 -18.56
CA PRO A 533 -15.29 0.60 -17.21
C PRO A 533 -15.38 2.10 -16.90
N ASN A 534 -15.35 2.43 -15.60
CA ASN A 534 -15.36 3.82 -15.13
C ASN A 534 -14.44 4.02 -13.90
N THR A 535 -14.28 5.28 -13.49
CA THR A 535 -13.32 5.67 -12.44
C THR A 535 -13.70 5.19 -11.03
N GLU A 536 -14.95 4.84 -10.79
CA GLU A 536 -15.49 4.47 -9.46
C GLU A 536 -15.52 2.96 -9.23
N TRP A 537 -15.98 2.22 -10.23
CA TRP A 537 -16.27 0.79 -10.15
C TRP A 537 -15.30 -0.07 -10.94
N GLY A 538 -14.38 0.53 -11.71
CA GLY A 538 -13.58 -0.18 -12.70
C GLY A 538 -14.46 -0.91 -13.70
N PHE A 539 -14.25 -2.22 -13.87
CA PHE A 539 -15.07 -3.05 -14.75
C PHE A 539 -16.42 -3.45 -14.12
N GLY A 540 -16.61 -3.25 -12.82
CA GLY A 540 -17.86 -3.54 -12.12
C GLY A 540 -17.66 -4.22 -10.76
N ILE A 541 -18.75 -4.77 -10.22
CA ILE A 541 -18.76 -5.51 -8.95
C ILE A 541 -18.26 -6.94 -9.19
N VAL A 542 -17.38 -7.42 -8.31
CA VAL A 542 -16.92 -8.81 -8.35
C VAL A 542 -18.07 -9.79 -8.20
N ASP A 543 -18.12 -10.79 -9.08
CA ASP A 543 -18.96 -11.97 -8.97
C ASP A 543 -18.10 -13.23 -9.14
N ALA A 544 -17.72 -13.83 -8.04
CA ALA A 544 -16.83 -14.98 -8.00
C ALA A 544 -17.38 -16.18 -8.78
N TYR A 545 -18.69 -16.40 -8.75
CA TYR A 545 -19.31 -17.49 -9.50
C TYR A 545 -19.26 -17.25 -11.01
N ALA A 546 -19.62 -16.05 -11.46
CA ALA A 546 -19.53 -15.69 -12.88
C ALA A 546 -18.07 -15.72 -13.38
N SER A 547 -17.11 -15.31 -12.57
CA SER A 547 -15.69 -15.37 -12.91
C SER A 547 -15.17 -16.78 -13.17
N ILE A 548 -15.62 -17.78 -12.40
CA ILE A 548 -15.24 -19.18 -12.61
C ILE A 548 -15.95 -19.79 -13.82
N THR A 549 -17.22 -19.45 -14.04
CA THR A 549 -18.02 -20.08 -15.10
C THR A 549 -17.81 -19.49 -16.48
N ASN A 550 -17.33 -18.24 -16.55
CA ASN A 550 -17.08 -17.54 -17.83
C ASN A 550 -15.64 -17.72 -18.35
N TYR A 551 -14.75 -18.23 -17.51
CA TYR A 551 -13.34 -18.49 -17.87
C TYR A 551 -13.13 -19.96 -18.20
#